data_c9edc46943e15568ce43f12681e08a2e
#
_entry.id   c9edc46943e15568ce43f12681e08a2e
#
_cell.length_a   1.000
_cell.length_b   1.000
_cell.length_c   1.000
_cell.angle_alpha   90.00
_cell.angle_beta   90.00
_cell.angle_gamma   90.00
#
_symmetry.space_group_name_H-M   'P 1'
#
loop_
_entity.id
_entity.type
_entity.pdbx_description
1 polymer ?
#
loop_
_entity_poly.entity_id
_entity_poly.type
_entity_poly.pdbx_seq_one_letter_code
_entity_poly.pdbx_strand_id
1 'polypeptide(L)'
;MANLKGGTFEKQLKDAFHRLEAFGVGRVGKNDNLTHSDKLAEKREMYLKDVTNYFKSENLTDKLNILFTKENLDKFFSQRLENLSSKTQENYLRGFSSMLQGLEQKNIYIPLHFEDKSFFDDRVKIIKDEADTIIENRYINNAKEVIKNLYEIREISGLIAQTQYELSIRQAEAFELVRNPLKYLDNGFVSDLVGKGNHKYEQKEISFELEQKLLNNQSSLIDKSTYYNDLQKFSISSHDFRFTSARDKFEEKIKNGITEKEAKLQISRELNHKREAITDYYLKRTK
;
A
#
# COMPACT_ATOMS: atom_id res chain seq x y z
N MET A 1 1.13 -20.86 -30.00
CA MET A 1 0.71 -20.88 -28.58
C MET A 1 1.64 -21.79 -27.79
N ALA A 2 2.18 -21.30 -26.68
CA ALA A 2 3.06 -22.14 -25.85
C ALA A 2 2.18 -23.12 -25.06
N ASN A 3 2.28 -24.40 -25.39
CA ASN A 3 1.63 -25.45 -24.62
C ASN A 3 2.22 -25.52 -23.21
N LEU A 4 1.40 -25.45 -22.20
CA LEU A 4 1.76 -25.78 -20.83
C LEU A 4 2.09 -27.28 -20.80
N LYS A 5 3.37 -27.61 -20.76
CA LYS A 5 3.84 -29.01 -20.73
C LYS A 5 3.41 -29.65 -19.42
N GLY A 6 3.21 -30.97 -19.44
CA GLY A 6 2.65 -31.79 -18.38
C GLY A 6 3.17 -31.49 -16.94
N GLY A 7 2.37 -31.79 -15.97
CA GLY A 7 2.59 -31.56 -14.55
C GLY A 7 1.26 -31.39 -13.84
N THR A 8 1.32 -31.24 -12.52
CA THR A 8 0.14 -30.89 -11.73
C THR A 8 -0.36 -29.49 -12.07
N PHE A 9 -1.63 -29.22 -11.80
CA PHE A 9 -2.23 -27.89 -11.92
C PHE A 9 -1.35 -26.80 -11.29
N GLU A 10 -0.86 -27.04 -10.08
CA GLU A 10 0.02 -26.12 -9.36
C GLU A 10 1.28 -25.77 -10.13
N LYS A 11 1.95 -26.80 -10.67
CA LYS A 11 3.16 -26.60 -11.46
C LYS A 11 2.86 -25.80 -12.72
N GLN A 12 1.79 -26.14 -13.42
CA GLN A 12 1.37 -25.41 -14.62
C GLN A 12 1.04 -23.95 -14.32
N LEU A 13 0.34 -23.70 -13.21
CA LEU A 13 0.00 -22.36 -12.77
C LEU A 13 1.25 -21.54 -12.40
N LYS A 14 2.14 -22.15 -11.62
CA LYS A 14 3.42 -21.54 -11.25
C LYS A 14 4.29 -21.23 -12.47
N ASP A 15 4.44 -22.18 -13.39
CA ASP A 15 5.23 -22.01 -14.61
C ASP A 15 4.63 -20.91 -15.53
N ALA A 16 3.30 -20.82 -15.61
CA ALA A 16 2.63 -19.78 -16.39
C ALA A 16 2.93 -18.39 -15.83
N PHE A 17 2.80 -18.21 -14.50
CA PHE A 17 3.01 -16.91 -13.88
C PHE A 17 4.47 -16.52 -13.71
N HIS A 18 5.39 -17.47 -13.60
CA HIS A 18 6.84 -17.22 -13.66
C HIS A 18 7.25 -16.54 -14.98
N ARG A 19 6.56 -16.83 -16.07
CA ARG A 19 6.80 -16.15 -17.36
C ARG A 19 6.42 -14.68 -17.38
N LEU A 20 5.71 -14.17 -16.36
CA LEU A 20 5.41 -12.76 -16.20
C LEU A 20 6.52 -11.98 -15.50
N GLU A 21 7.56 -12.64 -14.99
CA GLU A 21 8.68 -11.99 -14.33
C GLU A 21 9.47 -11.12 -15.31
N ALA A 22 9.73 -9.89 -14.86
CA ALA A 22 10.45 -8.87 -15.60
C ALA A 22 11.31 -8.03 -14.64
N PHE A 23 12.03 -8.73 -13.73
CA PHE A 23 12.93 -8.09 -12.78
C PHE A 23 14.04 -7.34 -13.50
N GLY A 24 14.35 -6.13 -13.03
CA GLY A 24 15.36 -5.27 -13.63
C GLY A 24 14.96 -4.61 -14.95
N VAL A 25 13.78 -4.94 -15.49
CA VAL A 25 13.25 -4.33 -16.71
C VAL A 25 12.33 -3.17 -16.35
N GLY A 26 12.49 -2.02 -17.00
CA GLY A 26 11.59 -0.87 -16.82
C GLY A 26 10.18 -1.17 -17.31
N ARG A 27 9.16 -0.61 -16.64
CA ARG A 27 7.77 -0.74 -17.07
C ARG A 27 7.53 -0.06 -18.41
N VAL A 28 6.85 -0.76 -19.31
CA VAL A 28 6.43 -0.25 -20.61
C VAL A 28 4.98 0.24 -20.51
N GLY A 29 4.80 1.49 -20.04
CA GLY A 29 3.49 2.11 -19.95
C GLY A 29 2.64 1.70 -18.72
N LYS A 30 1.38 2.16 -18.71
CA LYS A 30 0.45 1.93 -17.58
C LYS A 30 -0.15 0.52 -17.57
N ASN A 31 -0.20 -0.14 -18.71
CA ASN A 31 -0.83 -1.45 -18.91
C ASN A 31 0.19 -2.60 -18.93
N ASP A 32 1.40 -2.34 -18.42
CA ASP A 32 2.40 -3.37 -18.22
C ASP A 32 1.97 -4.25 -17.03
N ASN A 33 1.55 -5.46 -17.35
CA ASN A 33 1.03 -6.45 -16.40
C ASN A 33 2.10 -7.44 -15.94
N LEU A 34 3.38 -7.16 -16.21
CA LEU A 34 4.52 -7.98 -15.80
C LEU A 34 4.89 -7.79 -14.32
N THR A 35 5.70 -8.68 -13.81
CA THR A 35 6.15 -8.69 -12.40
C THR A 35 7.52 -8.02 -12.29
N HIS A 36 7.55 -6.75 -11.91
CA HIS A 36 8.77 -5.94 -11.85
C HIS A 36 9.40 -5.82 -10.46
N SER A 37 8.82 -6.42 -9.42
CA SER A 37 9.36 -6.34 -8.06
C SER A 37 9.04 -7.58 -7.25
N ASP A 38 9.91 -7.90 -6.29
CA ASP A 38 9.74 -9.02 -5.36
C ASP A 38 8.40 -8.95 -4.62
N LYS A 39 8.02 -7.77 -4.13
CA LYS A 39 6.72 -7.59 -3.44
C LYS A 39 5.52 -7.91 -4.32
N LEU A 40 5.59 -7.65 -5.63
CA LEU A 40 4.52 -8.02 -6.55
C LEU A 40 4.56 -9.51 -6.82
N ALA A 41 5.74 -10.11 -6.93
CA ALA A 41 5.92 -11.56 -7.06
C ALA A 41 5.33 -12.29 -5.86
N GLU A 42 5.74 -11.94 -4.65
CA GLU A 42 5.21 -12.50 -3.39
C GLU A 42 3.68 -12.41 -3.31
N LYS A 43 3.13 -11.26 -3.68
CA LYS A 43 1.67 -11.05 -3.68
C LYS A 43 0.96 -11.94 -4.70
N ARG A 44 1.50 -12.07 -5.90
CA ARG A 44 0.97 -12.97 -6.94
C ARG A 44 1.07 -14.43 -6.50
N GLU A 45 2.21 -14.83 -5.93
CA GLU A 45 2.40 -16.17 -5.40
C GLU A 45 1.40 -16.50 -4.29
N MET A 46 1.11 -15.55 -3.38
CA MET A 46 0.05 -15.71 -2.38
C MET A 46 -1.32 -15.99 -3.03
N TYR A 47 -1.71 -15.22 -4.05
CA TYR A 47 -2.98 -15.45 -4.76
C TYR A 47 -3.03 -16.83 -5.41
N LEU A 48 -1.93 -17.26 -6.03
CA LEU A 48 -1.84 -18.57 -6.67
C LEU A 48 -1.92 -19.71 -5.64
N LYS A 49 -1.27 -19.54 -4.50
CA LYS A 49 -1.34 -20.52 -3.41
C LYS A 49 -2.76 -20.67 -2.89
N ASP A 50 -3.49 -19.56 -2.72
CA ASP A 50 -4.85 -19.59 -2.20
C ASP A 50 -5.81 -20.28 -3.18
N VAL A 51 -5.76 -19.95 -4.47
CA VAL A 51 -6.61 -20.61 -5.47
C VAL A 51 -6.26 -22.09 -5.64
N THR A 52 -4.96 -22.43 -5.53
CA THR A 52 -4.50 -23.81 -5.58
C THR A 52 -5.02 -24.61 -4.38
N ASN A 53 -4.93 -24.05 -3.18
CA ASN A 53 -5.44 -24.68 -1.96
C ASN A 53 -6.96 -24.87 -2.04
N TYR A 54 -7.68 -23.89 -2.57
CA TYR A 54 -9.13 -24.00 -2.77
C TYR A 54 -9.46 -25.14 -3.73
N PHE A 55 -8.82 -25.22 -4.90
CA PHE A 55 -9.11 -26.29 -5.84
C PHE A 55 -8.79 -27.67 -5.28
N LYS A 56 -7.74 -27.79 -4.47
CA LYS A 56 -7.45 -29.04 -3.75
C LYS A 56 -8.54 -29.41 -2.76
N SER A 57 -9.04 -28.45 -1.98
CA SER A 57 -10.11 -28.70 -1.02
C SER A 57 -11.42 -29.13 -1.68
N GLU A 58 -11.64 -28.67 -2.92
CA GLU A 58 -12.78 -29.09 -3.76
C GLU A 58 -12.52 -30.38 -4.58
N ASN A 59 -11.38 -31.05 -4.35
CA ASN A 59 -10.94 -32.24 -5.12
C ASN A 59 -10.81 -32.01 -6.63
N LEU A 60 -10.54 -30.76 -7.03
CA LEU A 60 -10.32 -30.39 -8.42
C LEU A 60 -8.83 -30.58 -8.76
N THR A 61 -8.51 -31.66 -9.48
CA THR A 61 -7.13 -32.08 -9.77
C THR A 61 -6.74 -32.06 -11.26
N ASP A 62 -7.63 -31.57 -12.11
CA ASP A 62 -7.41 -31.48 -13.54
C ASP A 62 -6.31 -30.47 -13.91
N LYS A 63 -6.01 -30.35 -15.20
CA LYS A 63 -5.01 -29.44 -15.74
C LYS A 63 -5.50 -27.97 -15.72
N LEU A 64 -4.56 -27.04 -15.75
CA LEU A 64 -4.83 -25.59 -15.74
C LEU A 64 -5.85 -25.16 -16.82
N ASN A 65 -5.74 -25.73 -18.01
CA ASN A 65 -6.67 -25.43 -19.10
C ASN A 65 -8.09 -25.97 -18.92
N ILE A 66 -8.33 -26.77 -17.91
CA ILE A 66 -9.66 -27.28 -17.54
C ILE A 66 -10.16 -26.55 -16.29
N LEU A 67 -9.30 -26.34 -15.31
CA LEU A 67 -9.69 -25.79 -14.01
C LEU A 67 -9.80 -24.26 -13.97
N PHE A 68 -8.97 -23.56 -14.74
CA PHE A 68 -8.91 -22.09 -14.66
C PHE A 68 -9.98 -21.44 -15.55
N THR A 69 -11.24 -21.77 -15.25
CA THR A 69 -12.44 -21.27 -15.91
C THR A 69 -13.09 -20.16 -15.11
N LYS A 70 -13.96 -19.37 -15.78
CA LYS A 70 -14.78 -18.34 -15.14
C LYS A 70 -15.61 -18.93 -13.99
N GLU A 71 -16.25 -20.08 -14.21
CA GLU A 71 -17.10 -20.73 -13.21
C GLU A 71 -16.31 -21.12 -11.94
N ASN A 72 -15.15 -21.74 -12.09
CA ASN A 72 -14.33 -22.17 -10.94
C ASN A 72 -13.75 -20.98 -10.19
N LEU A 73 -13.34 -19.92 -10.88
CA LEU A 73 -12.89 -18.69 -10.21
C LEU A 73 -14.04 -17.94 -9.55
N ASP A 74 -15.24 -17.98 -10.13
CA ASP A 74 -16.43 -17.41 -9.51
C ASP A 74 -16.75 -18.07 -8.17
N LYS A 75 -16.71 -19.39 -8.13
CA LYS A 75 -16.85 -20.15 -6.87
C LYS A 75 -15.75 -19.81 -5.87
N PHE A 76 -14.48 -19.73 -6.31
CA PHE A 76 -13.37 -19.34 -5.47
C PHE A 76 -13.58 -17.95 -4.84
N PHE A 77 -13.95 -16.95 -5.64
CA PHE A 77 -14.19 -15.59 -5.15
C PHE A 77 -15.40 -15.51 -4.22
N SER A 78 -16.48 -16.23 -4.51
CA SER A 78 -17.69 -16.21 -3.70
C SER A 78 -17.56 -16.98 -2.39
N GLN A 79 -16.90 -18.13 -2.39
CA GLN A 79 -16.85 -19.01 -1.21
C GLN A 79 -15.61 -18.75 -0.35
N ARG A 80 -14.48 -18.48 -0.96
CA ARG A 80 -13.21 -18.38 -0.25
C ARG A 80 -12.88 -16.97 0.19
N LEU A 81 -13.25 -15.97 -0.61
CA LEU A 81 -12.88 -14.58 -0.34
C LEU A 81 -13.99 -13.77 0.34
N GLU A 82 -15.20 -14.27 0.42
CA GLU A 82 -16.37 -13.57 0.97
C GLU A 82 -16.13 -13.02 2.40
N ASN A 83 -15.40 -13.76 3.23
CA ASN A 83 -15.10 -13.36 4.59
C ASN A 83 -13.91 -12.39 4.72
N LEU A 84 -13.27 -12.03 3.61
CA LEU A 84 -12.18 -11.06 3.61
C LEU A 84 -12.72 -9.64 3.49
N SER A 85 -11.94 -8.65 3.98
CA SER A 85 -12.31 -7.25 3.79
C SER A 85 -12.50 -6.92 2.31
N SER A 86 -13.45 -6.06 1.99
CA SER A 86 -13.75 -5.59 0.61
C SER A 86 -12.50 -5.13 -0.12
N LYS A 87 -11.58 -4.46 0.58
CA LYS A 87 -10.29 -4.05 0.00
C LYS A 87 -9.38 -5.22 -0.36
N THR A 88 -9.39 -6.27 0.44
CA THR A 88 -8.62 -7.49 0.15
C THR A 88 -9.22 -8.22 -1.05
N GLN A 89 -10.55 -8.37 -1.10
CA GLN A 89 -11.24 -8.96 -2.25
C GLN A 89 -10.94 -8.18 -3.54
N GLU A 90 -11.04 -6.85 -3.53
CA GLU A 90 -10.67 -5.99 -4.67
C GLU A 90 -9.23 -6.25 -5.12
N ASN A 91 -8.30 -6.40 -4.18
CA ASN A 91 -6.90 -6.68 -4.50
C ASN A 91 -6.72 -8.04 -5.19
N TYR A 92 -7.45 -9.08 -4.76
CA TYR A 92 -7.45 -10.39 -5.43
C TYR A 92 -7.96 -10.28 -6.86
N LEU A 93 -9.14 -9.70 -7.05
CA LEU A 93 -9.77 -9.54 -8.37
C LEU A 93 -8.86 -8.78 -9.34
N ARG A 94 -8.31 -7.64 -8.92
CA ARG A 94 -7.37 -6.88 -9.74
C ARG A 94 -6.06 -7.61 -9.98
N GLY A 95 -5.58 -8.36 -8.99
CA GLY A 95 -4.38 -9.20 -9.12
C GLY A 95 -4.56 -10.28 -10.17
N PHE A 96 -5.66 -11.02 -10.12
CA PHE A 96 -5.99 -12.04 -11.13
C PHE A 96 -6.20 -11.43 -12.51
N SER A 97 -6.99 -10.35 -12.63
CA SER A 97 -7.18 -9.64 -13.89
C SER A 97 -5.84 -9.21 -14.52
N SER A 98 -4.96 -8.60 -13.75
CA SER A 98 -3.62 -8.20 -14.22
C SER A 98 -2.76 -9.39 -14.64
N MET A 99 -2.81 -10.50 -13.90
CA MET A 99 -2.06 -11.71 -14.26
C MET A 99 -2.55 -12.32 -15.58
N LEU A 100 -3.87 -12.40 -15.76
CA LEU A 100 -4.47 -12.93 -16.99
C LEU A 100 -4.13 -12.10 -18.22
N GLN A 101 -4.20 -10.76 -18.09
CA GLN A 101 -3.77 -9.84 -19.15
C GLN A 101 -2.29 -10.02 -19.50
N GLY A 102 -1.44 -10.21 -18.49
CA GLY A 102 -0.01 -10.47 -18.69
C GLY A 102 0.24 -11.79 -19.43
N LEU A 103 -0.50 -12.85 -19.10
CA LEU A 103 -0.39 -14.15 -19.80
C LEU A 103 -0.83 -14.03 -21.27
N GLU A 104 -1.90 -13.31 -21.53
CA GLU A 104 -2.35 -13.04 -22.89
C GLU A 104 -1.29 -12.27 -23.70
N GLN A 105 -0.71 -11.21 -23.12
CA GLN A 105 0.40 -10.47 -23.74
C GLN A 105 1.61 -11.35 -24.06
N LYS A 106 1.80 -12.43 -23.31
CA LYS A 106 2.85 -13.46 -23.57
C LYS A 106 2.38 -14.61 -24.46
N ASN A 107 1.19 -14.52 -25.06
CA ASN A 107 0.58 -15.58 -25.87
C ASN A 107 0.47 -16.94 -25.13
N ILE A 108 0.22 -16.90 -23.82
CA ILE A 108 -0.01 -18.09 -23.01
C ILE A 108 -1.53 -18.29 -22.89
N TYR A 109 -2.01 -19.36 -23.48
CA TYR A 109 -3.44 -19.67 -23.45
C TYR A 109 -3.86 -20.24 -22.09
N ILE A 110 -4.91 -19.64 -21.51
CA ILE A 110 -5.73 -20.20 -20.44
C ILE A 110 -7.21 -20.00 -20.80
N PRO A 111 -8.13 -20.86 -20.30
CA PRO A 111 -9.55 -20.80 -20.68
C PRO A 111 -10.24 -19.48 -20.36
N LEU A 112 -9.84 -18.83 -19.26
CA LEU A 112 -10.33 -17.51 -18.91
C LEU A 112 -9.53 -16.45 -19.69
N HIS A 113 -10.12 -15.95 -20.77
CA HIS A 113 -9.51 -14.91 -21.59
C HIS A 113 -9.68 -13.51 -21.03
N PHE A 114 -8.85 -12.59 -21.54
CA PHE A 114 -8.97 -11.15 -21.26
C PHE A 114 -10.32 -10.56 -21.68
N GLU A 115 -10.99 -11.14 -22.66
CA GLU A 115 -12.35 -10.79 -23.06
C GLU A 115 -13.36 -10.89 -21.90
N ASP A 116 -13.07 -11.73 -20.90
CA ASP A 116 -13.83 -11.81 -19.65
C ASP A 116 -13.43 -10.73 -18.62
N LYS A 117 -12.79 -9.63 -19.02
CA LYS A 117 -12.43 -8.52 -18.14
C LYS A 117 -13.62 -7.95 -17.39
N SER A 118 -14.78 -7.90 -18.01
CA SER A 118 -16.03 -7.47 -17.38
C SER A 118 -16.34 -8.26 -16.12
N PHE A 119 -16.06 -9.57 -16.10
CA PHE A 119 -16.22 -10.42 -14.93
C PHE A 119 -15.51 -9.89 -13.67
N PHE A 120 -14.26 -9.42 -13.83
CA PHE A 120 -13.50 -8.84 -12.72
C PHE A 120 -13.94 -7.42 -12.39
N ASP A 121 -14.20 -6.60 -13.39
CA ASP A 121 -14.58 -5.20 -13.23
C ASP A 121 -15.97 -5.07 -12.58
N ASP A 122 -16.93 -5.90 -12.96
CA ASP A 122 -18.28 -5.92 -12.38
C ASP A 122 -18.24 -6.31 -10.90
N ARG A 123 -17.47 -7.35 -10.55
CA ARG A 123 -17.28 -7.75 -9.14
C ARG A 123 -16.57 -6.68 -8.33
N VAL A 124 -15.55 -6.03 -8.89
CA VAL A 124 -14.87 -4.91 -8.22
C VAL A 124 -15.84 -3.76 -7.98
N LYS A 125 -16.76 -3.49 -8.91
CA LYS A 125 -17.77 -2.45 -8.75
C LYS A 125 -18.73 -2.77 -7.60
N ILE A 126 -19.28 -3.99 -7.54
CA ILE A 126 -20.16 -4.43 -6.45
C ILE A 126 -19.45 -4.27 -5.09
N ILE A 127 -18.22 -4.80 -4.96
CA ILE A 127 -17.45 -4.71 -3.70
C ILE A 127 -17.18 -3.27 -3.30
N LYS A 128 -16.96 -2.37 -4.25
CA LYS A 128 -16.75 -0.94 -3.95
C LYS A 128 -18.01 -0.25 -3.50
N ASP A 129 -19.11 -0.50 -4.17
CA ASP A 129 -20.41 0.08 -3.81
C ASP A 129 -20.81 -0.32 -2.38
N GLU A 130 -20.46 -1.56 -1.96
CA GLU A 130 -20.64 -2.04 -0.58
C GLU A 130 -19.64 -1.42 0.41
N ALA A 131 -18.38 -1.23 -0.01
CA ALA A 131 -17.30 -0.75 0.86
C ALA A 131 -17.32 0.76 1.11
N ASP A 132 -17.84 1.55 0.16
CA ASP A 132 -17.89 3.02 0.28
C ASP A 132 -18.87 3.50 1.38
N THR A 133 -19.62 2.58 2.00
CA THR A 133 -20.54 2.89 3.11
C THR A 133 -19.83 3.07 4.46
N ILE A 134 -18.61 2.57 4.64
CA ILE A 134 -17.85 2.68 5.91
C ILE A 134 -16.55 3.44 5.68
N ILE A 135 -16.58 4.74 5.93
CA ILE A 135 -15.38 5.56 5.97
C ILE A 135 -14.76 5.41 7.37
N GLU A 136 -13.69 4.61 7.47
CA GLU A 136 -12.91 4.51 8.69
C GLU A 136 -12.28 5.87 9.04
N ASN A 137 -12.58 6.41 10.22
CA ASN A 137 -11.91 7.61 10.70
C ASN A 137 -10.48 7.27 11.13
N ARG A 138 -9.52 7.96 10.56
CA ARG A 138 -8.08 7.79 10.80
C ARG A 138 -7.43 8.96 11.53
N TYR A 139 -8.24 9.84 12.08
CA TYR A 139 -7.77 10.98 12.85
C TYR A 139 -7.41 10.55 14.28
N ILE A 140 -6.21 10.87 14.72
CA ILE A 140 -5.75 10.63 16.09
C ILE A 140 -6.14 11.85 16.93
N ASN A 141 -7.15 11.69 17.76
CA ASN A 141 -7.43 12.69 18.77
C ASN A 141 -6.22 12.82 19.71
N ASN A 142 -5.79 14.05 20.00
CA ASN A 142 -4.65 14.30 20.87
C ASN A 142 -3.33 13.64 20.40
N ALA A 143 -3.00 13.73 19.10
CA ALA A 143 -1.81 13.10 18.53
C ALA A 143 -0.52 13.43 19.29
N LYS A 144 -0.39 14.65 19.82
CA LYS A 144 0.78 15.06 20.62
C LYS A 144 0.89 14.29 21.94
N GLU A 145 -0.24 13.99 22.59
CA GLU A 145 -0.27 13.16 23.80
C GLU A 145 0.07 11.71 23.51
N VAL A 146 -0.46 11.16 22.42
CA VAL A 146 -0.10 9.81 21.97
C VAL A 146 1.40 9.71 21.66
N ILE A 147 1.99 10.72 21.02
CA ILE A 147 3.44 10.78 20.77
C ILE A 147 4.21 10.81 22.10
N LYS A 148 3.78 11.62 23.06
CA LYS A 148 4.39 11.66 24.39
C LYS A 148 4.36 10.28 25.08
N ASN A 149 3.21 9.64 25.06
CA ASN A 149 3.09 8.29 25.65
C ASN A 149 3.91 7.23 24.91
N LEU A 150 4.11 7.38 23.61
CA LEU A 150 5.02 6.52 22.85
C LEU A 150 6.48 6.72 23.27
N TYR A 151 6.90 7.96 23.59
CA TYR A 151 8.23 8.20 24.18
C TYR A 151 8.41 7.51 25.53
N GLU A 152 7.36 7.47 26.36
CA GLU A 152 7.39 6.77 27.65
C GLU A 152 7.49 5.23 27.48
N ILE A 153 6.85 4.68 26.47
CA ILE A 153 6.95 3.24 26.13
C ILE A 153 8.34 2.93 25.58
N ARG A 154 8.81 3.73 24.63
CA ARG A 154 10.05 3.56 23.91
C ARG A 154 10.43 4.86 23.20
N GLU A 155 11.55 5.45 23.60
CA GLU A 155 12.05 6.70 23.05
C GLU A 155 12.06 6.71 21.51
N ILE A 156 12.59 5.67 20.89
CA ILE A 156 12.68 5.56 19.43
C ILE A 156 11.30 5.47 18.75
N SER A 157 10.29 4.86 19.38
CA SER A 157 8.93 4.82 18.86
C SER A 157 8.28 6.20 18.89
N GLY A 158 8.47 6.95 19.98
CA GLY A 158 8.04 8.35 20.06
C GLY A 158 8.72 9.24 19.02
N LEU A 159 10.02 9.07 18.81
CA LEU A 159 10.79 9.82 17.83
C LEU A 159 10.29 9.57 16.38
N ILE A 160 10.06 8.29 16.03
CA ILE A 160 9.52 7.92 14.72
C ILE A 160 8.11 8.53 14.53
N ALA A 161 7.24 8.45 15.54
CA ALA A 161 5.89 8.99 15.50
C ALA A 161 5.88 10.51 15.37
N GLN A 162 6.70 11.22 16.15
CA GLN A 162 6.85 12.69 16.07
C GLN A 162 7.35 13.10 14.68
N THR A 163 8.36 12.40 14.15
CA THR A 163 8.89 12.64 12.80
C THR A 163 7.81 12.47 11.71
N GLN A 164 6.99 11.42 11.82
CA GLN A 164 5.88 11.22 10.88
C GLN A 164 4.82 12.34 10.97
N TYR A 165 4.47 12.72 12.18
CA TYR A 165 3.44 13.72 12.43
C TYR A 165 3.90 15.13 11.98
N GLU A 166 5.06 15.60 12.42
CA GLU A 166 5.53 16.95 12.09
C GLU A 166 5.82 17.12 10.60
N LEU A 167 6.48 16.13 9.99
CA LEU A 167 6.91 16.23 8.59
C LEU A 167 5.86 15.68 7.60
N SER A 168 4.76 15.10 8.08
CA SER A 168 3.73 14.47 7.23
C SER A 168 4.30 13.41 6.29
N ILE A 169 5.33 12.68 6.71
CA ILE A 169 6.01 11.64 5.91
C ILE A 169 5.50 10.24 6.24
N ARG A 170 5.80 9.25 5.36
CA ARG A 170 5.42 7.85 5.60
C ARG A 170 6.38 7.20 6.59
N GLN A 171 5.96 6.08 7.16
CA GLN A 171 6.78 5.30 8.08
C GLN A 171 8.19 5.01 7.54
N ALA A 172 8.30 4.60 6.29
CA ALA A 172 9.59 4.23 5.72
C ALA A 172 10.57 5.42 5.67
N GLU A 173 10.07 6.60 5.32
CA GLU A 173 10.84 7.83 5.28
C GLU A 173 11.21 8.30 6.72
N ALA A 174 10.30 8.15 7.68
CA ALA A 174 10.59 8.47 9.09
C ALA A 174 11.68 7.56 9.67
N PHE A 175 11.61 6.25 9.41
CA PHE A 175 12.67 5.31 9.80
C PHE A 175 14.01 5.66 9.16
N GLU A 176 14.01 6.07 7.88
CA GLU A 176 15.23 6.44 7.18
C GLU A 176 15.84 7.73 7.75
N LEU A 177 15.02 8.74 8.03
CA LEU A 177 15.48 10.00 8.64
C LEU A 177 16.02 9.79 10.06
N VAL A 178 15.33 9.00 10.88
CA VAL A 178 15.76 8.68 12.25
C VAL A 178 17.09 7.87 12.25
N ARG A 179 17.28 7.00 11.25
CA ARG A 179 18.50 6.21 11.09
C ARG A 179 19.69 7.05 10.65
N ASN A 180 19.47 8.00 9.77
CA ASN A 180 20.52 8.77 9.10
C ASN A 180 20.24 10.27 9.15
N PRO A 181 20.08 10.89 10.35
CA PRO A 181 19.67 12.29 10.46
C PRO A 181 20.68 13.23 9.77
N LEU A 182 21.97 13.03 9.97
CA LEU A 182 23.01 13.89 9.37
C LEU A 182 23.02 13.91 7.84
N LYS A 183 22.40 12.92 7.19
CA LYS A 183 22.28 12.88 5.73
C LYS A 183 21.21 13.83 5.19
N TYR A 184 20.22 14.13 6.00
CA TYR A 184 19.00 14.81 5.57
C TYR A 184 18.76 16.16 6.26
N LEU A 185 19.35 16.37 7.46
CA LEU A 185 19.17 17.60 8.22
C LEU A 185 20.17 18.67 7.79
N ASP A 186 19.67 19.85 7.51
CA ASP A 186 20.48 21.03 7.18
C ASP A 186 19.79 22.30 7.70
N ASN A 187 20.36 22.88 8.78
CA ASN A 187 19.97 24.19 9.33
C ASN A 187 18.45 24.38 9.53
N GLY A 188 17.80 23.45 10.22
CA GLY A 188 16.36 23.52 10.50
C GLY A 188 15.48 23.00 9.37
N PHE A 189 16.06 22.35 8.39
CA PHE A 189 15.33 21.75 7.27
C PHE A 189 15.69 20.28 7.06
N VAL A 190 14.72 19.54 6.51
CA VAL A 190 14.93 18.20 5.96
C VAL A 190 14.97 18.28 4.45
N SER A 191 16.09 17.90 3.87
CA SER A 191 16.36 17.95 2.42
C SER A 191 16.66 16.57 1.87
N ASP A 192 16.53 16.39 0.56
CA ASP A 192 16.88 15.19 -0.20
C ASP A 192 16.19 13.87 0.25
N LEU A 193 15.15 13.97 1.07
CA LEU A 193 14.38 12.81 1.47
C LEU A 193 13.61 12.22 0.29
N VAL A 194 13.81 10.93 0.04
CA VAL A 194 13.19 10.21 -1.09
C VAL A 194 12.02 9.37 -0.62
N GLY A 195 10.87 9.60 -1.20
CA GLY A 195 9.64 8.87 -0.92
C GLY A 195 9.37 7.71 -1.90
N LYS A 196 8.21 7.10 -1.73
CA LYS A 196 7.75 6.00 -2.58
C LYS A 196 7.80 6.37 -4.07
N GLY A 197 8.33 5.48 -4.89
CA GLY A 197 8.47 5.70 -6.33
C GLY A 197 9.65 6.57 -6.72
N ASN A 198 10.64 6.68 -5.85
CA ASN A 198 11.86 7.46 -6.05
C ASN A 198 11.62 8.98 -6.27
N HIS A 199 10.54 9.50 -5.66
CA HIS A 199 10.23 10.93 -5.73
C HIS A 199 10.81 11.65 -4.52
N LYS A 200 11.66 12.65 -4.75
CA LYS A 200 12.15 13.53 -3.70
C LYS A 200 11.01 14.38 -3.13
N TYR A 201 11.02 14.56 -1.82
CA TYR A 201 10.20 15.57 -1.16
C TYR A 201 10.77 16.97 -1.45
N GLU A 202 9.90 17.97 -1.50
CA GLU A 202 10.35 19.37 -1.33
C GLU A 202 10.98 19.51 0.07
N GLN A 203 11.89 20.46 0.21
CA GLN A 203 12.49 20.79 1.50
C GLN A 203 11.41 21.05 2.55
N LYS A 204 11.57 20.47 3.75
CA LYS A 204 10.62 20.57 4.84
C LYS A 204 11.26 21.23 6.05
N GLU A 205 10.59 22.24 6.55
CA GLU A 205 10.95 22.83 7.85
C GLU A 205 10.73 21.79 8.96
N ILE A 206 11.65 21.73 9.91
CA ILE A 206 11.61 20.87 11.08
C ILE A 206 11.69 21.72 12.34
N SER A 207 10.94 21.36 13.39
CA SER A 207 11.06 22.06 14.66
C SER A 207 12.46 21.86 15.28
N PHE A 208 12.97 22.88 15.92
CA PHE A 208 14.26 22.80 16.64
C PHE A 208 14.28 21.62 17.63
N GLU A 209 13.17 21.42 18.34
CA GLU A 209 13.03 20.30 19.28
C GLU A 209 13.22 18.94 18.61
N LEU A 210 12.53 18.70 17.48
CA LEU A 210 12.64 17.42 16.76
C LEU A 210 14.03 17.27 16.12
N GLU A 211 14.60 18.33 15.57
CA GLU A 211 15.96 18.32 15.02
C GLU A 211 16.97 17.90 16.08
N GLN A 212 16.92 18.51 17.28
CA GLN A 212 17.81 18.16 18.38
C GLN A 212 17.60 16.71 18.86
N LYS A 213 16.38 16.24 18.93
CA LYS A 213 16.08 14.84 19.28
C LYS A 213 16.65 13.86 18.24
N LEU A 214 16.57 14.17 16.96
CA LEU A 214 17.12 13.36 15.87
C LEU A 214 18.66 13.30 15.93
N LEU A 215 19.30 14.45 16.14
CA LEU A 215 20.75 14.55 16.19
C LEU A 215 21.35 13.90 17.44
N ASN A 216 20.68 13.97 18.57
CA ASN A 216 21.14 13.43 19.85
C ASN A 216 20.63 12.00 20.13
N ASN A 217 19.87 11.41 19.22
CA ASN A 217 19.32 10.08 19.41
C ASN A 217 20.44 9.01 19.48
N GLN A 218 20.56 8.36 20.63
CA GLN A 218 21.47 7.26 20.87
C GLN A 218 20.76 5.91 20.94
N SER A 219 19.42 5.91 20.81
CA SER A 219 18.60 4.71 20.88
C SER A 219 18.83 3.82 19.67
N SER A 220 18.97 2.52 19.90
CA SER A 220 19.02 1.55 18.80
C SER A 220 17.75 1.57 17.98
N LEU A 221 17.89 1.56 16.67
CA LEU A 221 16.74 1.49 15.77
C LEU A 221 15.99 0.17 15.97
N ILE A 222 14.67 0.27 16.04
CA ILE A 222 13.77 -0.88 16.14
C ILE A 222 13.31 -1.35 14.76
N ASP A 223 12.86 -2.59 14.67
CA ASP A 223 12.16 -3.07 13.47
C ASP A 223 10.73 -2.51 13.38
N LYS A 224 10.13 -2.69 12.21
CA LYS A 224 8.77 -2.19 11.95
C LYS A 224 7.71 -2.93 12.76
N SER A 225 7.93 -4.19 13.12
CA SER A 225 6.97 -4.98 13.90
C SER A 225 6.94 -4.52 15.34
N THR A 226 8.08 -4.17 15.92
CA THR A 226 8.18 -3.58 17.26
C THR A 226 7.45 -2.23 17.31
N TYR A 227 7.69 -1.36 16.34
CA TYR A 227 6.96 -0.08 16.23
C TYR A 227 5.45 -0.28 16.07
N TYR A 228 5.04 -1.22 15.22
CA TYR A 228 3.64 -1.57 15.07
C TYR A 228 3.00 -2.02 16.39
N ASN A 229 3.68 -2.89 17.15
CA ASN A 229 3.19 -3.38 18.44
C ASN A 229 3.05 -2.23 19.46
N ASP A 230 3.95 -1.25 19.47
CA ASP A 230 3.83 -0.07 20.33
C ASP A 230 2.61 0.79 19.95
N LEU A 231 2.34 0.95 18.65
CA LEU A 231 1.15 1.68 18.15
C LEU A 231 -0.16 0.98 18.45
N GLN A 232 -0.18 -0.36 18.43
CA GLN A 232 -1.39 -1.14 18.73
C GLN A 232 -1.90 -0.91 20.16
N LYS A 233 -1.06 -0.50 21.10
CA LYS A 233 -1.47 -0.13 22.47
C LYS A 233 -2.44 1.06 22.50
N PHE A 234 -2.44 1.86 21.43
CA PHE A 234 -3.34 3.02 21.23
C PHE A 234 -4.39 2.74 20.15
N SER A 235 -4.49 1.51 19.63
CA SER A 235 -5.39 1.15 18.52
C SER A 235 -5.21 2.02 17.26
N ILE A 236 -3.98 2.45 16.98
CA ILE A 236 -3.64 3.28 15.83
C ILE A 236 -2.65 2.57 14.90
N SER A 237 -2.61 3.03 13.68
CA SER A 237 -1.60 2.63 12.70
C SER A 237 -0.59 3.76 12.44
N SER A 238 0.61 3.40 12.03
CA SER A 238 1.65 4.38 11.67
C SER A 238 1.18 5.41 10.63
N HIS A 239 0.30 5.01 9.71
CA HIS A 239 -0.19 5.92 8.67
C HIS A 239 -1.16 6.98 9.20
N ASP A 240 -1.77 6.74 10.38
CA ASP A 240 -2.75 7.65 10.98
C ASP A 240 -2.10 8.97 11.42
N PHE A 241 -0.83 8.96 11.85
CA PHE A 241 -0.08 10.19 12.10
C PHE A 241 -0.01 11.10 10.87
N ARG A 242 0.19 10.51 9.69
CA ARG A 242 0.24 11.27 8.45
C ARG A 242 -1.14 11.79 8.02
N PHE A 243 -2.22 11.03 8.28
CA PHE A 243 -3.60 11.50 8.08
C PHE A 243 -3.91 12.68 9.00
N THR A 244 -3.61 12.53 10.28
CA THR A 244 -3.83 13.57 11.30
C THR A 244 -3.04 14.82 11.00
N SER A 245 -1.75 14.71 10.72
CA SER A 245 -0.91 15.84 10.31
C SER A 245 -1.45 16.58 9.09
N ALA A 246 -1.91 15.86 8.08
CA ALA A 246 -2.50 16.47 6.89
C ALA A 246 -3.78 17.26 7.22
N ARG A 247 -4.60 16.75 8.13
CA ARG A 247 -5.82 17.41 8.59
C ARG A 247 -5.51 18.65 9.42
N ASP A 248 -4.64 18.52 10.42
CA ASP A 248 -4.29 19.63 11.30
C ASP A 248 -3.68 20.80 10.52
N LYS A 249 -2.76 20.52 9.62
CA LYS A 249 -2.16 21.53 8.74
C LYS A 249 -3.17 22.13 7.77
N PHE A 250 -4.11 21.36 7.27
CA PHE A 250 -5.19 21.87 6.43
C PHE A 250 -6.07 22.84 7.19
N GLU A 251 -6.51 22.49 8.40
CA GLU A 251 -7.33 23.35 9.25
C GLU A 251 -6.61 24.64 9.67
N GLU A 252 -5.32 24.53 9.98
CA GLU A 252 -4.48 25.69 10.27
C GLU A 252 -4.42 26.66 9.07
N LYS A 253 -4.24 26.14 7.86
CA LYS A 253 -4.21 26.96 6.62
C LYS A 253 -5.56 27.66 6.39
N ILE A 254 -6.67 26.94 6.58
CA ILE A 254 -8.02 27.53 6.48
C ILE A 254 -8.22 28.62 7.53
N LYS A 255 -7.82 28.37 8.78
CA LYS A 255 -7.89 29.36 9.86
C LYS A 255 -7.07 30.61 9.56
N ASN A 256 -5.97 30.46 8.85
CA ASN A 256 -5.12 31.57 8.42
C ASN A 256 -5.63 32.27 7.13
N GLY A 257 -6.85 31.97 6.68
CA GLY A 257 -7.50 32.64 5.54
C GLY A 257 -7.12 32.12 4.16
N ILE A 258 -6.38 30.99 4.07
CA ILE A 258 -6.06 30.35 2.80
C ILE A 258 -7.32 29.65 2.27
N THR A 259 -7.59 29.79 0.96
CA THR A 259 -8.74 29.13 0.34
C THR A 259 -8.64 27.61 0.41
N GLU A 260 -9.77 26.92 0.48
CA GLU A 260 -9.81 25.45 0.55
C GLU A 260 -9.01 24.79 -0.60
N LYS A 261 -9.17 25.31 -1.80
CA LYS A 261 -8.47 24.81 -3.00
C LYS A 261 -6.96 24.96 -2.84
N GLU A 262 -6.50 26.13 -2.40
CA GLU A 262 -5.07 26.39 -2.25
C GLU A 262 -4.48 25.59 -1.08
N ALA A 263 -5.20 25.50 0.06
CA ALA A 263 -4.80 24.68 1.18
C ALA A 263 -4.64 23.20 0.78
N LYS A 264 -5.59 22.63 0.01
CA LYS A 264 -5.47 21.27 -0.54
C LYS A 264 -4.25 21.08 -1.44
N LEU A 265 -3.96 22.06 -2.28
CA LEU A 265 -2.80 22.02 -3.16
C LEU A 265 -1.49 22.04 -2.36
N GLN A 266 -1.38 22.89 -1.36
CA GLN A 266 -0.22 22.97 -0.47
C GLN A 266 -0.02 21.65 0.30
N ILE A 267 -1.10 21.09 0.89
CA ILE A 267 -1.04 19.80 1.58
C ILE A 267 -0.66 18.68 0.61
N SER A 268 -1.14 18.71 -0.63
CA SER A 268 -0.77 17.72 -1.64
C SER A 268 0.75 17.72 -1.91
N ARG A 269 1.37 18.90 -2.00
CA ARG A 269 2.84 19.05 -2.15
C ARG A 269 3.57 18.55 -0.90
N GLU A 270 3.14 18.98 0.28
CA GLU A 270 3.72 18.53 1.56
C GLU A 270 3.68 17.00 1.72
N LEU A 271 2.60 16.36 1.27
CA LEU A 271 2.44 14.92 1.25
C LEU A 271 3.20 14.24 0.08
N ASN A 272 3.87 15.01 -0.78
CA ASN A 272 4.50 14.49 -1.99
C ASN A 272 3.51 13.65 -2.82
N HIS A 273 2.30 14.16 -3.02
CA HIS A 273 1.26 13.56 -3.85
C HIS A 273 1.24 14.22 -5.22
N LYS A 274 1.19 13.41 -6.28
CA LYS A 274 1.07 13.90 -7.66
C LYS A 274 -0.38 14.22 -8.08
N ARG A 275 -1.37 13.89 -7.23
CA ARG A 275 -2.80 14.02 -7.55
C ARG A 275 -3.55 14.58 -6.35
N GLU A 276 -4.30 15.65 -6.55
CA GLU A 276 -5.14 16.28 -5.53
C GLU A 276 -6.18 15.32 -4.94
N ALA A 277 -6.75 14.43 -5.76
CA ALA A 277 -7.71 13.41 -5.31
C ALA A 277 -7.19 12.53 -4.14
N ILE A 278 -5.86 12.41 -3.98
CA ILE A 278 -5.29 11.68 -2.85
C ILE A 278 -5.39 12.52 -1.58
N THR A 279 -5.23 13.83 -1.69
CA THR A 279 -5.41 14.75 -0.53
C THR A 279 -6.86 14.76 -0.08
N ASP A 280 -7.83 14.77 -1.00
CA ASP A 280 -9.26 14.61 -0.66
C ASP A 280 -9.54 13.29 0.07
N TYR A 281 -8.88 12.20 -0.33
CA TYR A 281 -8.98 10.91 0.36
C TYR A 281 -8.47 10.99 1.80
N TYR A 282 -7.37 11.72 2.06
CA TYR A 282 -6.86 11.96 3.41
C TYR A 282 -7.84 12.76 4.25
N LEU A 283 -8.33 13.87 3.72
CA LEU A 283 -9.24 14.76 4.43
C LEU A 283 -10.62 14.15 4.71
N LYS A 284 -11.12 13.27 3.83
CA LYS A 284 -12.38 12.54 4.03
C LYS A 284 -12.31 11.53 5.19
N ARG A 285 -11.12 10.99 5.47
CA ARG A 285 -10.90 9.98 6.52
C ARG A 285 -10.46 10.56 7.86
N THR A 286 -10.53 11.86 8.03
CA THR A 286 -10.14 12.59 9.23
C THR A 286 -11.25 13.55 9.67
N LYS A 287 -12.51 13.13 9.55
CA LYS A 287 -13.67 13.90 9.98
C LYS A 287 -14.02 13.62 11.43
#